data_945b680590721868e0d7695a6ff06bec
#
_entry.id   945b680590721868e0d7695a6ff06bec
#
_cell.length_a   1.000
_cell.length_b   1.000
_cell.length_c   1.000
_cell.angle_alpha   90.00
_cell.angle_beta   90.00
_cell.angle_gamma   90.00
#
_symmetry.space_group_name_H-M   'P 1'
#
loop_
_entity.id
_entity.type
_entity.pdbx_description
1 polymer ?
#
loop_
_entity_poly.entity_id
_entity_poly.type
_entity_poly.pdbx_seq_one_letter_code
_entity_poly.pdbx_strand_id
1 'polypeptide(L)'
;MNLYILRHASAGTRRANPKVDVKRPIDKEGKQQCLVVGSFLTALDVQFDRVVSSPLKRALQTASLVSNETGYDSKIEISDALAPEATLAKFHDLVRVLQKYDNVLVVGHNPSLAVFMGSLLAPAGRTSIRLRKGAIARIDCVRLPGTLHWLVDPRILRGIYSKATKRSRSKTSRK
;
A
#
# COMPACT_ATOMS: atom_id res chain seq x y z
N MET A 1 1.84 -15.97 5.86
CA MET A 1 1.59 -14.96 4.82
C MET A 1 1.83 -13.58 5.38
N ASN A 2 2.73 -12.83 4.76
CA ASN A 2 2.91 -11.40 5.01
C ASN A 2 1.96 -10.61 4.09
N LEU A 3 1.01 -9.92 4.66
CA LEU A 3 0.10 -9.05 3.93
C LEU A 3 0.59 -7.59 4.01
N TYR A 4 0.97 -7.04 2.88
CA TYR A 4 1.36 -5.65 2.73
C TYR A 4 0.13 -4.85 2.29
N ILE A 5 -0.36 -3.98 3.16
CA ILE A 5 -1.57 -3.17 2.93
C ILE A 5 -1.16 -1.75 2.60
N LEU A 6 -1.38 -1.34 1.36
CA LEU A 6 -1.01 -0.04 0.83
C LEU A 6 -2.26 0.78 0.50
N ARG A 7 -2.43 1.93 1.12
CA ARG A 7 -3.43 2.88 0.67
C ARG A 7 -2.95 3.57 -0.59
N HIS A 8 -3.81 3.71 -1.61
CA HIS A 8 -3.46 4.43 -2.84
C HIS A 8 -2.81 5.79 -2.54
N ALA A 9 -1.83 6.17 -3.36
CA ALA A 9 -1.08 7.40 -3.26
C ALA A 9 -1.92 8.65 -3.56
N SER A 10 -1.36 9.84 -3.38
CA SER A 10 -2.06 11.09 -3.66
C SER A 10 -2.59 11.13 -5.10
N ALA A 11 -3.81 11.63 -5.24
CA ALA A 11 -4.53 11.71 -6.51
C ALA A 11 -5.33 13.01 -6.64
N GLY A 12 -4.84 14.08 -6.00
CA GLY A 12 -5.49 15.39 -6.00
C GLY A 12 -6.86 15.41 -5.32
N THR A 13 -7.68 16.36 -5.72
CA THR A 13 -9.02 16.58 -5.16
C THR A 13 -10.03 15.56 -5.71
N ARG A 14 -10.90 15.06 -4.85
CA ARG A 14 -12.01 14.17 -5.22
C ARG A 14 -12.95 14.89 -6.19
N ARG A 15 -13.40 14.18 -7.22
CA ARG A 15 -14.38 14.72 -8.18
C ARG A 15 -15.80 14.51 -7.66
N ALA A 16 -16.67 15.49 -7.88
CA ALA A 16 -18.08 15.40 -7.49
C ALA A 16 -18.82 14.29 -8.25
N ASN A 17 -18.52 14.11 -9.55
CA ASN A 17 -19.09 13.04 -10.34
C ASN A 17 -18.35 11.71 -10.08
N PRO A 18 -19.01 10.67 -9.51
CA PRO A 18 -18.38 9.39 -9.21
C PRO A 18 -17.78 8.70 -10.43
N LYS A 19 -18.44 8.77 -11.60
CA LYS A 19 -17.95 8.16 -12.86
C LYS A 19 -16.62 8.77 -13.32
N VAL A 20 -16.41 10.05 -13.02
CA VAL A 20 -15.15 10.76 -13.31
C VAL A 20 -14.12 10.45 -12.22
N ASP A 21 -14.54 10.35 -10.95
CA ASP A 21 -13.63 10.08 -9.83
C ASP A 21 -12.99 8.69 -9.91
N VAL A 22 -13.69 7.69 -10.42
CA VAL A 22 -13.14 6.34 -10.67
C VAL A 22 -11.91 6.40 -11.58
N LYS A 23 -11.93 7.26 -12.59
CA LYS A 23 -10.86 7.45 -13.59
C LYS A 23 -9.77 8.43 -13.14
N ARG A 24 -9.86 9.02 -11.95
CA ARG A 24 -8.90 10.00 -11.44
C ARG A 24 -7.52 9.35 -11.21
N PRO A 25 -6.46 9.84 -11.89
CA PRO A 25 -5.12 9.29 -11.73
C PRO A 25 -4.44 9.81 -10.45
N ILE A 26 -3.32 9.20 -10.09
CA ILE A 26 -2.41 9.79 -9.10
C ILE A 26 -1.79 11.08 -9.65
N ASP A 27 -1.48 12.01 -8.74
CA ASP A 27 -0.81 13.28 -9.05
C ASP A 27 0.72 13.18 -8.91
N LYS A 28 1.41 14.31 -9.08
CA LYS A 28 2.88 14.39 -8.95
C LYS A 28 3.35 13.94 -7.56
N GLU A 29 2.64 14.34 -6.51
CA GLU A 29 2.94 13.90 -5.14
C GLU A 29 2.75 12.39 -4.99
N GLY A 30 1.67 11.84 -5.57
CA GLY A 30 1.40 10.41 -5.54
C GLY A 30 2.49 9.59 -6.22
N LYS A 31 3.02 10.05 -7.35
CA LYS A 31 4.17 9.41 -8.01
C LYS A 31 5.40 9.37 -7.11
N GLN A 32 5.70 10.48 -6.43
CA GLN A 32 6.81 10.54 -5.48
C GLN A 32 6.60 9.60 -4.27
N GLN A 33 5.36 9.51 -3.77
CA GLN A 33 5.02 8.57 -2.69
C GLN A 33 5.25 7.12 -3.12
N CYS A 34 4.84 6.74 -4.34
CA CYS A 34 5.07 5.40 -4.88
C CYS A 34 6.56 5.07 -5.00
N LEU A 35 7.36 6.00 -5.52
CA LEU A 35 8.80 5.83 -5.67
C LEU A 35 9.47 5.56 -4.32
N VAL A 36 9.17 6.38 -3.32
CA VAL A 36 9.74 6.26 -1.98
C VAL A 36 9.31 4.97 -1.29
N VAL A 37 8.05 4.56 -1.45
CA VAL A 37 7.54 3.30 -0.89
C VAL A 37 8.16 2.10 -1.60
N GLY A 38 8.27 2.14 -2.94
CA GLY A 38 8.91 1.09 -3.71
C GLY A 38 10.38 0.92 -3.30
N SER A 39 11.16 2.02 -3.27
CA SER A 39 12.56 1.99 -2.82
C SER A 39 12.71 1.47 -1.38
N PHE A 40 11.77 1.79 -0.48
CA PHE A 40 11.76 1.25 0.88
C PHE A 40 11.58 -0.27 0.89
N LEU A 41 10.65 -0.78 0.10
CA LEU A 41 10.40 -2.22 -0.01
C LEU A 41 11.57 -2.96 -0.64
N THR A 42 12.19 -2.39 -1.67
CA THR A 42 13.41 -2.92 -2.31
C THR A 42 14.58 -2.97 -1.31
N ALA A 43 14.74 -1.93 -0.49
CA ALA A 43 15.77 -1.92 0.56
C ALA A 43 15.53 -2.95 1.69
N LEU A 44 14.33 -3.50 1.78
CA LEU A 44 13.97 -4.60 2.68
C LEU A 44 13.96 -5.96 1.97
N ASP A 45 14.45 -6.04 0.74
CA ASP A 45 14.46 -7.26 -0.11
C ASP A 45 13.09 -7.93 -0.24
N VAL A 46 12.02 -7.12 -0.26
CA VAL A 46 10.65 -7.64 -0.38
C VAL A 46 10.38 -8.07 -1.82
N GLN A 47 10.12 -9.35 -2.01
CA GLN A 47 9.65 -9.94 -3.26
C GLN A 47 8.18 -10.34 -3.11
N PHE A 48 7.31 -9.86 -3.99
CA PHE A 48 5.89 -10.18 -3.97
C PHE A 48 5.56 -11.39 -4.82
N ASP A 49 4.78 -12.33 -4.25
CA ASP A 49 4.20 -13.45 -5.01
C ASP A 49 2.92 -13.02 -5.72
N ARG A 50 2.19 -12.07 -5.13
CA ARG A 50 0.95 -11.51 -5.69
C ARG A 50 0.80 -10.02 -5.38
N VAL A 51 0.27 -9.31 -6.36
CA VAL A 51 -0.15 -7.91 -6.22
C VAL A 51 -1.61 -7.81 -6.63
N VAL A 52 -2.47 -7.37 -5.70
CA VAL A 52 -3.91 -7.21 -5.91
C VAL A 52 -4.31 -5.75 -5.69
N SER A 53 -5.10 -5.19 -6.59
CA SER A 53 -5.51 -3.79 -6.53
C SER A 53 -7.01 -3.61 -6.65
N SER A 54 -7.52 -2.57 -6.00
CA SER A 54 -8.83 -2.00 -6.34
C SER A 54 -8.91 -1.64 -7.83
N PRO A 55 -10.09 -1.75 -8.48
CA PRO A 55 -10.27 -1.37 -9.89
C PRO A 55 -10.08 0.13 -10.18
N LEU A 56 -10.06 1.00 -9.16
CA LEU A 56 -9.96 2.43 -9.35
C LEU A 56 -8.56 2.85 -9.85
N LYS A 57 -8.51 3.72 -10.89
CA LYS A 57 -7.28 4.11 -11.59
C LYS A 57 -6.14 4.52 -10.65
N ARG A 58 -6.42 5.29 -9.59
CA ARG A 58 -5.41 5.71 -8.60
C ARG A 58 -4.78 4.55 -7.83
N ALA A 59 -5.56 3.50 -7.54
CA ALA A 59 -5.04 2.31 -6.86
C ALA A 59 -4.21 1.46 -7.81
N LEU A 60 -4.69 1.22 -9.02
CA LEU A 60 -3.97 0.50 -10.06
C LEU A 60 -2.62 1.16 -10.38
N GLN A 61 -2.59 2.49 -10.56
CA GLN A 61 -1.34 3.20 -10.80
C GLN A 61 -0.39 3.15 -9.61
N THR A 62 -0.93 3.20 -8.38
CA THR A 62 -0.10 3.02 -7.17
C THR A 62 0.49 1.61 -7.13
N ALA A 63 -0.33 0.59 -7.36
CA ALA A 63 0.12 -0.81 -7.40
C ALA A 63 1.21 -0.99 -8.47
N SER A 64 0.97 -0.52 -9.70
CA SER A 64 1.92 -0.64 -10.81
C SER A 64 3.27 0.02 -10.50
N LEU A 65 3.27 1.26 -9.99
CA LEU A 65 4.53 1.96 -9.73
C LEU A 65 5.32 1.32 -8.57
N VAL A 66 4.63 0.89 -7.51
CA VAL A 66 5.30 0.26 -6.36
C VAL A 66 5.80 -1.13 -6.71
N SER A 67 5.03 -1.93 -7.43
CA SER A 67 5.45 -3.28 -7.83
C SER A 67 6.60 -3.25 -8.84
N ASN A 68 6.61 -2.31 -9.78
CA ASN A 68 7.74 -2.14 -10.70
C ASN A 68 9.05 -1.83 -9.97
N GLU A 69 9.01 -0.98 -8.92
CA GLU A 69 10.19 -0.66 -8.12
C GLU A 69 10.73 -1.88 -7.34
N THR A 70 9.88 -2.86 -7.03
CA THR A 70 10.27 -4.11 -6.35
C THR A 70 10.59 -5.26 -7.32
N GLY A 71 10.59 -4.99 -8.63
CA GLY A 71 10.89 -6.00 -9.66
C GLY A 71 9.77 -7.01 -9.90
N TYR A 72 8.54 -6.72 -9.46
CA TYR A 72 7.38 -7.58 -9.74
C TYR A 72 6.92 -7.38 -11.19
N ASP A 73 7.04 -8.41 -12.00
CA ASP A 73 6.76 -8.40 -13.45
C ASP A 73 5.45 -9.12 -13.84
N SER A 74 4.81 -9.79 -12.87
CA SER A 74 3.57 -10.51 -13.12
C SER A 74 2.36 -9.56 -13.18
N LYS A 75 1.25 -10.07 -13.70
CA LYS A 75 0.00 -9.29 -13.83
C LYS A 75 -0.56 -8.89 -12.46
N ILE A 76 -0.90 -7.62 -12.31
CA ILE A 76 -1.65 -7.12 -11.16
C ILE A 76 -3.10 -7.62 -11.25
N GLU A 77 -3.54 -8.32 -10.23
CA GLU A 77 -4.91 -8.78 -10.11
C GLU A 77 -5.83 -7.64 -9.67
N ILE A 78 -7.05 -7.60 -10.21
CA ILE A 78 -8.05 -6.59 -9.84
C ILE A 78 -9.11 -7.27 -8.97
N SER A 79 -9.45 -6.64 -7.84
CA SER A 79 -10.47 -7.14 -6.93
C SER A 79 -11.37 -6.04 -6.38
N ASP A 80 -12.68 -6.22 -6.50
CA ASP A 80 -13.69 -5.36 -5.90
C ASP A 80 -13.69 -5.43 -4.36
N ALA A 81 -13.06 -6.46 -3.78
CA ALA A 81 -12.83 -6.57 -2.33
C ALA A 81 -11.90 -5.46 -1.79
N LEU A 82 -11.24 -4.70 -2.66
CA LEU A 82 -10.39 -3.56 -2.32
C LEU A 82 -10.98 -2.21 -2.77
N ALA A 83 -12.20 -2.20 -3.34
CA ALA A 83 -12.92 -0.98 -3.71
C ALA A 83 -13.35 -0.18 -2.46
N PRO A 84 -13.65 1.12 -2.60
CA PRO A 84 -14.04 1.96 -1.45
C PRO A 84 -15.26 1.45 -0.68
N GLU A 85 -16.20 0.81 -1.37
CA GLU A 85 -17.45 0.26 -0.87
C GLU A 85 -17.36 -1.23 -0.50
N ALA A 86 -16.16 -1.82 -0.55
CA ALA A 86 -15.97 -3.22 -0.24
C ALA A 86 -16.37 -3.56 1.20
N THR A 87 -17.06 -4.68 1.35
CA THR A 87 -17.44 -5.19 2.68
C THR A 87 -16.31 -5.97 3.33
N LEU A 88 -16.35 -6.06 4.65
CA LEU A 88 -15.38 -6.84 5.42
C LEU A 88 -15.39 -8.32 5.01
N ALA A 89 -16.57 -8.90 4.74
CA ALA A 89 -16.70 -10.28 4.27
C ALA A 89 -15.91 -10.52 2.97
N LYS A 90 -16.11 -9.67 1.94
CA LYS A 90 -15.36 -9.77 0.68
C LYS A 90 -13.86 -9.68 0.89
N PHE A 91 -13.40 -8.81 1.79
CA PHE A 91 -11.99 -8.69 2.11
C PHE A 91 -11.45 -9.96 2.78
N HIS A 92 -12.18 -10.53 3.75
CA HIS A 92 -11.76 -11.78 4.39
C HIS A 92 -11.72 -12.96 3.40
N ASP A 93 -12.68 -13.03 2.46
CA ASP A 93 -12.66 -14.04 1.40
C ASP A 93 -11.43 -13.88 0.49
N LEU A 94 -11.08 -12.64 0.11
CA LEU A 94 -9.86 -12.35 -0.63
C LEU A 94 -8.62 -12.82 0.16
N VAL A 95 -8.50 -12.45 1.43
CA VAL A 95 -7.37 -12.84 2.28
C VAL A 95 -7.25 -14.36 2.37
N ARG A 96 -8.38 -15.08 2.50
CA ARG A 96 -8.40 -16.55 2.56
C ARG A 96 -7.83 -17.17 1.28
N VAL A 97 -8.19 -16.65 0.11
CA VAL A 97 -7.66 -17.14 -1.19
C VAL A 97 -6.15 -16.85 -1.32
N LEU A 98 -5.69 -15.75 -0.74
CA LEU A 98 -4.29 -15.31 -0.81
C LEU A 98 -3.37 -16.01 0.19
N GLN A 99 -3.89 -16.74 1.18
CA GLN A 99 -3.09 -17.39 2.24
C GLN A 99 -2.04 -18.40 1.74
N LYS A 100 -2.18 -18.89 0.51
CA LYS A 100 -1.22 -19.80 -0.13
C LYS A 100 0.09 -19.13 -0.57
N TYR A 101 0.18 -17.81 -0.52
CA TYR A 101 1.34 -17.02 -0.90
C TYR A 101 2.07 -16.50 0.34
N ASP A 102 3.38 -16.27 0.23
CA ASP A 102 4.19 -15.78 1.33
C ASP A 102 4.11 -14.26 1.48
N ASN A 103 4.26 -13.50 0.38
CA ASN A 103 4.25 -12.04 0.37
C ASN A 103 3.22 -11.50 -0.61
N VAL A 104 2.19 -10.82 -0.11
CA VAL A 104 1.09 -10.29 -0.90
C VAL A 104 0.95 -8.78 -0.69
N LEU A 105 0.95 -8.01 -1.79
CA LEU A 105 0.60 -6.59 -1.76
C LEU A 105 -0.87 -6.41 -2.12
N VAL A 106 -1.62 -5.71 -1.26
CA VAL A 106 -2.98 -5.26 -1.56
C VAL A 106 -3.06 -3.74 -1.55
N VAL A 107 -3.69 -3.17 -2.60
CA VAL A 107 -3.81 -1.71 -2.75
C VAL A 107 -5.26 -1.28 -2.81
N GLY A 108 -5.67 -0.41 -1.88
CA GLY A 108 -7.07 0.01 -1.75
C GLY A 108 -7.24 1.40 -1.16
N HIS A 109 -8.34 1.59 -0.43
CA HIS A 109 -8.85 2.89 -0.02
C HIS A 109 -9.21 2.95 1.46
N ASN A 110 -9.14 4.16 2.05
CA ASN A 110 -9.78 4.43 3.34
C ASN A 110 -11.22 4.95 3.12
N PRO A 111 -12.12 4.66 4.06
CA PRO A 111 -11.88 4.05 5.38
C PRO A 111 -11.72 2.53 5.38
N SER A 112 -12.11 1.82 4.30
CA SER A 112 -12.18 0.36 4.22
C SER A 112 -10.89 -0.33 4.68
N LEU A 113 -9.71 0.08 4.17
CA LEU A 113 -8.44 -0.55 4.58
C LEU A 113 -8.15 -0.43 6.08
N ALA A 114 -8.49 0.71 6.72
CA ALA A 114 -8.29 0.87 8.16
C ALA A 114 -9.19 -0.10 8.96
N VAL A 115 -10.44 -0.30 8.51
CA VAL A 115 -11.37 -1.28 9.09
C VAL A 115 -10.86 -2.70 8.86
N PHE A 116 -10.40 -3.02 7.66
CA PHE A 116 -9.86 -4.34 7.30
C PHE A 116 -8.62 -4.69 8.14
N MET A 117 -7.67 -3.76 8.27
CA MET A 117 -6.52 -3.93 9.17
C MET A 117 -6.97 -4.17 10.61
N GLY A 118 -7.95 -3.40 11.06
CA GLY A 118 -8.51 -3.56 12.41
C GLY A 118 -9.06 -4.96 12.65
N SER A 119 -9.79 -5.52 11.70
CA SER A 119 -10.36 -6.87 11.81
C SER A 119 -9.31 -7.98 11.81
N LEU A 120 -8.17 -7.77 11.16
CA LEU A 120 -7.07 -8.73 11.18
C LEU A 120 -6.31 -8.69 12.52
N LEU A 121 -6.13 -7.50 13.10
CA LEU A 121 -5.32 -7.30 14.31
C LEU A 121 -6.10 -7.53 15.60
N ALA A 122 -7.39 -7.20 15.62
CA ALA A 122 -8.26 -7.31 16.78
C ALA A 122 -9.69 -7.73 16.36
N PRO A 123 -9.91 -9.00 16.01
CA PRO A 123 -11.19 -9.46 15.45
C PRO A 123 -12.41 -9.19 16.36
N ALA A 124 -12.22 -9.24 17.68
CA ALA A 124 -13.27 -8.97 18.69
C ALA A 124 -13.15 -7.58 19.32
N GLY A 125 -12.18 -6.77 18.91
CA GLY A 125 -11.86 -5.49 19.53
C GLY A 125 -12.12 -4.28 18.64
N ARG A 126 -11.85 -3.10 19.22
CA ARG A 126 -11.87 -1.81 18.49
C ARG A 126 -10.45 -1.36 18.23
N THR A 127 -10.19 -0.92 16.99
CA THR A 127 -8.89 -0.36 16.60
C THR A 127 -9.08 1.03 15.99
N SER A 128 -8.09 1.90 16.21
CA SER A 128 -8.01 3.20 15.53
C SER A 128 -6.70 3.26 14.74
N ILE A 129 -6.78 3.06 13.43
CA ILE A 129 -5.61 3.01 12.56
C ILE A 129 -5.64 4.19 11.60
N ARG A 130 -4.61 5.03 11.65
CA ARG A 130 -4.44 6.14 10.73
C ARG A 130 -3.56 5.75 9.55
N LEU A 131 -4.17 5.36 8.45
CA LEU A 131 -3.48 5.05 7.21
C LEU A 131 -3.58 6.25 6.24
N ARG A 132 -2.49 7.01 6.04
CA ARG A 132 -2.44 8.14 5.10
C ARG A 132 -2.33 7.66 3.65
N LYS A 133 -2.57 8.55 2.66
CA LYS A 133 -2.34 8.26 1.24
C LYS A 133 -0.87 7.85 1.03
N GLY A 134 -0.64 6.73 0.35
CA GLY A 134 0.69 6.15 0.17
C GLY A 134 1.30 5.51 1.42
N ALA A 135 0.59 5.45 2.56
CA ALA A 135 1.06 4.69 3.71
C ALA A 135 0.90 3.19 3.46
N ILE A 136 1.88 2.44 3.95
CA ILE A 136 1.94 0.99 3.84
C ILE A 136 2.14 0.34 5.21
N ALA A 137 1.50 -0.80 5.42
CA ALA A 137 1.68 -1.63 6.62
C ALA A 137 1.99 -3.07 6.22
N ARG A 138 2.78 -3.76 7.06
CA ARG A 138 3.00 -5.21 6.96
C ARG A 138 2.35 -5.89 8.15
N ILE A 139 1.46 -6.85 7.86
CA ILE A 139 0.77 -7.67 8.85
C ILE A 139 1.08 -9.14 8.54
N ASP A 140 1.54 -9.88 9.53
CA ASP A 140 1.56 -11.33 9.44
C ASP A 140 0.14 -11.87 9.73
N CYS A 141 -0.41 -12.58 8.75
CA CYS A 141 -1.76 -13.15 8.77
C CYS A 141 -1.77 -14.69 8.76
N VAL A 142 -0.67 -15.34 9.18
CA VAL A 142 -0.63 -16.82 9.28
C VAL A 142 -1.69 -17.32 10.26
N ARG A 143 -1.91 -16.57 11.34
CA ARG A 143 -2.96 -16.82 12.35
C ARG A 143 -3.70 -15.55 12.67
N LEU A 144 -4.93 -15.64 13.16
CA LEU A 144 -5.69 -14.51 13.69
C LEU A 144 -5.77 -14.63 15.22
N PRO A 145 -5.63 -13.53 15.97
CA PRO A 145 -5.28 -12.18 15.48
C PRO A 145 -3.91 -12.15 14.83
N GLY A 146 -3.79 -11.38 13.74
CA GLY A 146 -2.54 -11.14 13.03
C GLY A 146 -1.58 -10.24 13.81
N THR A 147 -0.33 -10.20 13.39
CA THR A 147 0.70 -9.34 14.00
C THR A 147 1.07 -8.19 13.07
N LEU A 148 0.89 -6.95 13.54
CA LEU A 148 1.40 -5.77 12.84
C LEU A 148 2.92 -5.67 13.07
N HIS A 149 3.72 -5.84 12.02
CA HIS A 149 5.16 -5.65 12.09
C HIS A 149 5.54 -4.17 12.03
N TRP A 150 4.93 -3.44 11.11
CA TRP A 150 5.14 -1.99 10.97
C TRP A 150 4.03 -1.34 10.13
N LEU A 151 3.88 -0.04 10.33
CA LEU A 151 3.07 0.87 9.51
C LEU A 151 3.91 2.12 9.24
N VAL A 152 4.13 2.45 7.98
CA VAL A 152 5.00 3.55 7.57
C VAL A 152 4.25 4.58 6.73
N ASP A 153 4.40 5.84 7.14
CA ASP A 153 3.90 7.00 6.39
C ASP A 153 4.95 7.45 5.37
N PRO A 154 4.61 7.67 4.09
CA PRO A 154 5.59 8.07 3.07
C PRO A 154 6.30 9.39 3.37
N ARG A 155 5.74 10.25 4.24
CA ARG A 155 6.43 11.47 4.70
C ARG A 155 7.64 11.16 5.58
N ILE A 156 7.57 10.10 6.38
CA ILE A 156 8.70 9.62 7.20
C ILE A 156 9.81 9.12 6.26
N LEU A 157 9.44 8.25 5.30
CA LEU A 157 10.38 7.73 4.31
C LEU A 157 11.05 8.86 3.53
N ARG A 158 10.26 9.82 3.02
CA ARG A 158 10.80 10.98 2.30
C ARG A 158 11.79 11.79 3.14
N GLY A 159 11.50 11.97 4.43
CA GLY A 159 12.39 12.64 5.37
C GLY A 159 13.74 11.92 5.52
N ILE A 160 13.72 10.60 5.60
CA ILE A 160 14.92 9.75 5.70
C ILE A 160 15.74 9.84 4.38
N TYR A 161 15.11 9.62 3.22
CA TYR A 161 15.78 9.64 1.93
C TYR A 161 16.36 11.02 1.58
N SER A 162 15.66 12.12 1.91
CA SER A 162 16.18 13.48 1.67
C SER A 162 17.42 13.80 2.50
N LYS A 163 17.53 13.28 3.71
CA LYS A 163 18.71 13.43 4.56
C LYS A 163 19.89 12.58 4.06
N ALA A 164 19.62 11.35 3.62
CA ALA A 164 20.65 10.45 3.09
C ALA A 164 21.31 11.03 1.82
N THR A 165 20.50 11.55 0.88
CA THR A 165 21.01 12.16 -0.36
C THR A 165 21.79 13.47 -0.11
N LYS A 166 21.43 14.28 0.87
CA LYS A 166 22.21 15.48 1.25
C LYS A 166 23.56 15.10 1.84
N ARG A 167 23.64 14.04 2.65
CA ARG A 167 24.90 13.56 3.25
C ARG A 167 25.87 13.00 2.20
N SER A 168 25.38 12.29 1.18
CA SER A 168 26.25 11.76 0.11
C SER A 168 26.84 12.89 -0.74
N ARG A 169 26.06 13.94 -1.08
CA ARG A 169 26.55 15.11 -1.85
C ARG A 169 27.60 15.94 -1.09
N SER A 170 27.46 16.06 0.23
CA SER A 170 28.45 16.80 1.04
C SER A 170 29.80 16.08 1.21
N LYS A 171 29.84 14.75 1.02
CA LYS A 171 31.09 13.96 1.04
C LYS A 171 31.84 14.00 -0.28
N THR A 172 31.16 14.14 -1.42
CA THR A 172 31.77 14.23 -2.76
C THR A 172 32.30 15.61 -3.09
N SER A 173 31.86 16.67 -2.42
CA SER A 173 32.36 18.03 -2.62
C SER A 173 33.59 18.40 -1.75
N ARG A 174 34.14 17.44 -1.00
CA ARG A 174 35.32 17.62 -0.13
C ARG A 174 36.56 16.79 -0.57
N LYS A 175 36.56 16.34 -1.83
CA LYS A 175 37.74 15.74 -2.45
C LYS A 175 38.31 16.65 -3.51
#